data_8751eecc640b6e38d7575c9312303975
#
_entry.id   8751eecc640b6e38d7575c9312303975
#
_cell.length_a   1.000
_cell.length_b   1.000
_cell.length_c   1.000
_cell.angle_alpha   90.00
_cell.angle_beta   90.00
_cell.angle_gamma   90.00
#
_symmetry.space_group_name_H-M   'P 1'
#
loop_
_entity.id
_entity.type
_entity.pdbx_description
1 polymer ?
#
loop_
_entity_poly.entity_id
_entity_poly.type
_entity_poly.pdbx_seq_one_letter_code
_entity_poly.pdbx_strand_id
1 'polypeptide(L)'
;MFTMKPLHLPFLCSLLLSVNAFTTQAQTDDFDDGNDNGWARVNTLAGQGIPATWGFPNNNSYSIAMEGHGIEPLGQPRAGSLREEAIYSDFYIAVDIIFDPTIDQNMGILARVREVGLQTLDGYGAVYNPRDADPGGKLYIANINDEAGVTIGEAVPEEALGNNLRIVFRGKGPELTLELYSQEDLLNPVAVAEAFDESHESGIAGVFSFSDGVTVPIDATFDNYVAAEKEPYRFEMIGATIEGDEMTIEFYSKPGLIYSIESSNDLVLWEEIDDSIEGALGDRTSFTVDYEKGVSKFFRFNALEEN
;
A
#
# COMPACT_ATOMS: atom_id res chain seq x y z
N MET A 1 61.11 51.91 -9.94
CA MET A 1 61.08 50.71 -9.16
C MET A 1 59.72 50.66 -8.53
N PHE A 2 58.77 50.03 -9.23
CA PHE A 2 57.37 49.91 -8.77
C PHE A 2 57.16 48.49 -8.21
N THR A 3 56.89 48.40 -6.93
CA THR A 3 56.55 47.15 -6.22
C THR A 3 55.06 46.85 -6.38
N MET A 4 54.72 45.78 -7.10
CA MET A 4 53.35 45.21 -7.14
C MET A 4 53.06 44.46 -5.84
N LYS A 5 51.95 44.85 -5.17
CA LYS A 5 51.38 44.09 -4.08
C LYS A 5 50.55 42.94 -4.64
N PRO A 6 50.63 41.72 -4.05
CA PRO A 6 49.79 40.63 -4.47
C PRO A 6 48.34 40.83 -3.97
N LEU A 7 47.40 40.64 -4.90
CA LEU A 7 45.95 40.67 -4.65
C LEU A 7 45.56 39.30 -4.04
N HIS A 8 45.15 39.28 -2.79
CA HIS A 8 44.55 38.10 -2.15
C HIS A 8 43.11 38.00 -2.60
N LEU A 9 42.82 36.98 -3.44
CA LEU A 9 41.45 36.55 -3.76
C LEU A 9 40.97 35.68 -2.62
N PRO A 10 39.80 35.95 -1.99
CA PRO A 10 39.21 35.00 -1.04
C PRO A 10 38.64 33.81 -1.78
N PHE A 11 39.10 32.64 -1.43
CA PHE A 11 38.56 31.36 -1.87
C PHE A 11 37.19 31.17 -1.20
N LEU A 12 36.12 31.38 -1.97
CA LEU A 12 34.75 31.08 -1.53
C LEU A 12 34.57 29.57 -1.63
N CYS A 13 34.70 28.88 -0.48
CA CYS A 13 34.40 27.49 -0.37
C CYS A 13 32.87 27.35 -0.33
N SER A 14 32.26 27.04 -1.48
CA SER A 14 30.84 26.71 -1.57
C SER A 14 30.65 25.29 -0.99
N LEU A 15 30.16 25.24 0.24
CA LEU A 15 29.70 23.98 0.86
C LEU A 15 28.39 23.62 0.19
N LEU A 16 28.43 22.72 -0.79
CA LEU A 16 27.26 22.03 -1.33
C LEU A 16 26.79 21.04 -0.27
N LEU A 17 25.83 21.44 0.56
CA LEU A 17 25.02 20.49 1.31
C LEU A 17 24.11 19.78 0.29
N SER A 18 24.51 18.60 -0.14
CA SER A 18 23.58 17.66 -0.75
C SER A 18 22.66 17.15 0.36
N VAL A 19 21.47 17.71 0.46
CA VAL A 19 20.36 17.10 1.19
C VAL A 19 19.97 15.89 0.37
N ASN A 20 20.46 14.70 0.74
CA ASN A 20 19.89 13.46 0.27
C ASN A 20 18.51 13.35 0.94
N ALA A 21 17.47 13.75 0.25
CA ALA A 21 16.13 13.34 0.57
C ALA A 21 16.11 11.81 0.36
N PHE A 22 16.16 11.07 1.45
CA PHE A 22 15.82 9.65 1.42
C PHE A 22 14.33 9.57 1.14
N THR A 23 13.94 9.51 -0.12
CA THR A 23 12.63 8.99 -0.47
C THR A 23 12.67 7.52 -0.10
N THR A 24 11.97 7.12 0.95
CA THR A 24 11.75 5.71 1.27
C THR A 24 11.03 5.12 0.06
N GLN A 25 11.73 4.26 -0.66
CA GLN A 25 11.14 3.54 -1.79
C GLN A 25 9.98 2.69 -1.24
N ALA A 26 8.85 2.67 -1.94
CA ALA A 26 7.74 1.82 -1.57
C ALA A 26 8.18 0.36 -1.47
N GLN A 27 7.78 -0.33 -0.40
CA GLN A 27 7.93 -1.78 -0.29
C GLN A 27 6.76 -2.42 -1.04
N THR A 28 7.05 -3.19 -2.07
CA THR A 28 6.04 -3.88 -2.88
C THR A 28 6.31 -5.37 -2.91
N ASP A 29 5.25 -6.17 -3.02
CA ASP A 29 5.35 -7.60 -3.26
C ASP A 29 4.07 -8.10 -3.94
N ASP A 30 4.20 -8.66 -5.14
CA ASP A 30 3.11 -9.30 -5.89
C ASP A 30 3.13 -10.83 -5.73
N PHE A 31 4.11 -11.37 -4.97
CA PHE A 31 4.29 -12.79 -4.69
C PHE A 31 4.37 -13.70 -5.93
N ASP A 32 4.52 -13.15 -7.13
CA ASP A 32 4.62 -13.87 -8.40
C ASP A 32 5.90 -14.71 -8.52
N ASP A 33 6.89 -14.42 -7.68
CA ASP A 33 8.13 -15.19 -7.60
C ASP A 33 8.03 -16.42 -6.68
N GLY A 34 6.89 -16.62 -6.01
CA GLY A 34 6.60 -17.77 -5.14
C GLY A 34 7.43 -17.83 -3.87
N ASN A 35 7.87 -16.66 -3.36
CA ASN A 35 8.62 -16.57 -2.10
C ASN A 35 8.19 -15.34 -1.27
N ASP A 36 8.60 -15.31 0.01
CA ASP A 36 8.40 -14.21 0.94
C ASP A 36 9.72 -13.61 1.43
N ASN A 37 10.66 -13.43 0.55
CA ASN A 37 11.93 -12.78 0.88
C ASN A 37 11.67 -11.35 1.40
N GLY A 38 12.27 -11.01 2.56
CA GLY A 38 12.04 -9.71 3.21
C GLY A 38 10.80 -9.67 4.12
N TRP A 39 10.07 -10.79 4.29
CA TRP A 39 8.99 -10.91 5.24
C TRP A 39 9.40 -11.69 6.49
N ALA A 40 9.04 -11.19 7.65
CA ALA A 40 9.17 -11.89 8.93
C ALA A 40 7.81 -12.56 9.25
N ARG A 41 7.78 -13.90 9.21
CA ARG A 41 6.60 -14.69 9.57
C ARG A 41 6.33 -14.61 11.07
N VAL A 42 5.11 -14.24 11.46
CA VAL A 42 4.70 -14.05 12.85
C VAL A 42 3.63 -15.06 13.22
N ASN A 43 3.97 -15.92 14.18
CA ASN A 43 3.03 -16.81 14.87
C ASN A 43 3.28 -16.70 16.38
N THR A 44 2.49 -15.90 17.07
CA THR A 44 2.64 -15.69 18.50
C THR A 44 2.30 -16.93 19.32
N LEU A 45 1.59 -17.90 18.74
CA LEU A 45 1.23 -19.19 19.38
C LEU A 45 2.24 -20.32 19.11
N ALA A 46 3.29 -20.08 18.33
CA ALA A 46 4.28 -21.11 17.99
C ALA A 46 4.96 -21.71 19.23
N GLY A 47 5.27 -20.89 20.23
CA GLY A 47 5.84 -21.34 21.51
C GLY A 47 4.91 -22.24 22.34
N GLN A 48 3.63 -22.27 21.99
CA GLN A 48 2.60 -23.13 22.61
C GLN A 48 2.33 -24.41 21.79
N GLY A 49 3.11 -24.65 20.74
CA GLY A 49 2.99 -25.83 19.89
C GLY A 49 1.85 -25.74 18.87
N ILE A 50 1.30 -24.57 18.60
CA ILE A 50 0.26 -24.34 17.61
C ILE A 50 0.91 -23.79 16.34
N PRO A 51 1.00 -24.56 15.24
CA PRO A 51 1.66 -24.13 14.03
C PRO A 51 0.75 -23.25 13.17
N ALA A 52 1.33 -22.23 12.54
CA ALA A 52 0.78 -21.59 11.35
C ALA A 52 1.51 -22.09 10.11
N THR A 53 0.89 -21.98 8.97
CA THR A 53 1.47 -22.31 7.66
C THR A 53 1.42 -21.10 6.74
N TRP A 54 2.48 -20.95 5.93
CA TRP A 54 2.56 -19.95 4.89
C TRP A 54 2.79 -20.65 3.56
N GLY A 55 2.10 -20.21 2.54
CA GLY A 55 2.14 -20.86 1.23
C GLY A 55 2.05 -19.84 0.09
N PHE A 56 2.24 -20.34 -1.13
CA PHE A 56 2.17 -19.56 -2.35
C PHE A 56 1.22 -20.24 -3.33
N PRO A 57 -0.11 -20.05 -3.16
CA PRO A 57 -1.09 -20.63 -4.07
C PRO A 57 -0.80 -20.19 -5.52
N ASN A 58 -0.70 -21.18 -6.42
CA ASN A 58 -0.37 -20.95 -7.85
C ASN A 58 0.92 -20.16 -8.13
N ASN A 59 1.81 -19.99 -7.14
CA ASN A 59 3.04 -19.17 -7.18
C ASN A 59 2.80 -17.69 -7.54
N ASN A 60 1.67 -17.13 -7.17
CA ASN A 60 1.30 -15.74 -7.47
C ASN A 60 0.48 -15.06 -6.38
N SER A 61 0.56 -15.56 -5.18
CA SER A 61 -0.11 -14.97 -4.01
C SER A 61 0.46 -15.57 -2.73
N TYR A 62 0.17 -14.99 -1.57
CA TYR A 62 0.71 -15.36 -0.28
C TYR A 62 -0.38 -15.77 0.70
N SER A 63 -0.43 -17.03 1.10
CA SER A 63 -1.43 -17.52 2.03
C SER A 63 -0.89 -17.67 3.45
N ILE A 64 -1.76 -17.38 4.43
CA ILE A 64 -1.52 -17.56 5.87
C ILE A 64 -2.67 -18.40 6.41
N ALA A 65 -2.37 -19.58 6.96
CA ALA A 65 -3.36 -20.47 7.51
C ALA A 65 -2.96 -21.03 8.88
N MET A 66 -3.96 -21.28 9.73
CA MET A 66 -3.81 -21.94 11.03
C MET A 66 -5.10 -22.66 11.37
N GLU A 67 -4.98 -23.90 11.83
CA GLU A 67 -6.13 -24.66 12.29
C GLU A 67 -6.68 -24.14 13.62
N GLY A 68 -8.00 -24.33 13.85
CA GLY A 68 -8.58 -24.09 15.16
C GLY A 68 -8.03 -25.06 16.20
N HIS A 69 -7.63 -24.59 17.36
CA HIS A 69 -6.95 -25.42 18.37
C HIS A 69 -7.78 -25.75 19.61
N GLY A 70 -8.87 -25.01 19.86
CA GLY A 70 -9.77 -25.27 20.98
C GLY A 70 -9.22 -25.00 22.38
N ILE A 71 -8.11 -24.26 22.51
CA ILE A 71 -7.45 -23.97 23.81
C ILE A 71 -7.77 -22.54 24.24
N GLU A 72 -8.87 -22.33 24.93
CA GLU A 72 -9.37 -21.02 25.38
C GLU A 72 -8.35 -20.07 25.98
N PRO A 73 -7.45 -20.49 26.90
CA PRO A 73 -6.49 -19.55 27.52
C PRO A 73 -5.47 -18.94 26.57
N LEU A 74 -5.31 -19.51 25.36
CA LEU A 74 -4.37 -19.01 24.34
C LEU A 74 -5.02 -18.00 23.39
N GLY A 75 -6.34 -17.81 23.47
CA GLY A 75 -7.11 -17.01 22.54
C GLY A 75 -7.27 -17.69 21.16
N GLN A 76 -7.79 -16.97 20.20
CA GLN A 76 -8.11 -17.48 18.85
C GLN A 76 -6.84 -17.71 18.00
N PRO A 77 -6.92 -18.58 16.97
CA PRO A 77 -5.93 -18.67 15.91
C PRO A 77 -5.60 -17.31 15.31
N ARG A 78 -4.31 -17.01 15.16
CA ARG A 78 -3.82 -15.77 14.59
C ARG A 78 -2.39 -15.91 14.07
N ALA A 79 -2.13 -15.35 12.91
CA ALA A 79 -0.81 -15.29 12.32
C ALA A 79 -0.70 -14.10 11.36
N GLY A 80 0.52 -13.71 11.04
CA GLY A 80 0.80 -12.61 10.14
C GLY A 80 2.17 -12.70 9.51
N SER A 81 2.50 -11.68 8.75
CA SER A 81 3.84 -11.46 8.19
C SER A 81 4.11 -9.96 8.12
N LEU A 82 5.31 -9.55 8.50
CA LEU A 82 5.69 -8.15 8.64
C LEU A 82 6.90 -7.83 7.76
N ARG A 83 6.95 -6.61 7.21
CA ARG A 83 8.11 -6.05 6.51
C ARG A 83 8.90 -5.20 7.50
N GLU A 84 10.05 -5.70 7.96
CA GLU A 84 10.85 -5.06 9.01
C GLU A 84 11.81 -3.99 8.49
N GLU A 85 11.94 -3.83 7.17
CA GLU A 85 12.95 -2.98 6.53
C GLU A 85 12.64 -1.48 6.60
N ALA A 86 11.37 -1.10 6.83
CA ALA A 86 10.96 0.30 6.90
C ALA A 86 10.04 0.58 8.09
N ILE A 87 10.19 1.78 8.66
CA ILE A 87 9.36 2.29 9.74
C ILE A 87 8.57 3.47 9.18
N TYR A 88 7.26 3.41 9.34
CA TYR A 88 6.32 4.42 8.85
C TYR A 88 5.73 5.22 10.02
N SER A 89 5.78 6.55 9.92
CA SER A 89 4.97 7.46 10.75
C SER A 89 3.69 7.82 10.01
N ASP A 90 3.80 8.48 8.87
CA ASP A 90 2.71 8.55 7.89
C ASP A 90 2.81 7.34 6.96
N PHE A 91 1.68 6.83 6.47
CA PHE A 91 1.71 5.63 5.64
C PHE A 91 0.53 5.55 4.66
N TYR A 92 0.80 4.87 3.57
CA TYR A 92 -0.14 4.25 2.65
C TYR A 92 0.19 2.77 2.56
N ILE A 93 -0.74 1.90 2.91
CA ILE A 93 -0.57 0.46 2.79
C ILE A 93 -1.78 -0.10 2.06
N ALA A 94 -1.54 -0.92 1.04
CA ALA A 94 -2.59 -1.55 0.26
C ALA A 94 -2.27 -3.03 0.04
N VAL A 95 -3.30 -3.86 0.00
CA VAL A 95 -3.18 -5.30 -0.27
C VAL A 95 -4.49 -5.83 -0.84
N ASP A 96 -4.40 -6.77 -1.76
CA ASP A 96 -5.54 -7.57 -2.19
C ASP A 96 -5.73 -8.73 -1.22
N ILE A 97 -6.98 -8.99 -0.83
CA ILE A 97 -7.36 -10.11 0.04
C ILE A 97 -8.25 -11.08 -0.73
N ILE A 98 -7.90 -12.35 -0.65
CA ILE A 98 -8.66 -13.47 -1.24
C ILE A 98 -9.00 -14.42 -0.12
N PHE A 99 -10.26 -14.79 0.02
CA PHE A 99 -10.73 -15.56 1.18
C PHE A 99 -11.90 -16.48 0.87
N ASP A 100 -12.09 -17.51 1.71
CA ASP A 100 -13.29 -18.31 1.74
C ASP A 100 -14.37 -17.61 2.60
N PRO A 101 -15.48 -17.15 2.01
CA PRO A 101 -16.52 -16.43 2.75
C PRO A 101 -17.29 -17.31 3.74
N THR A 102 -17.03 -18.62 3.76
CA THR A 102 -17.65 -19.55 4.73
C THR A 102 -16.89 -19.64 6.04
N ILE A 103 -15.64 -19.18 6.07
CA ILE A 103 -14.78 -19.12 7.27
C ILE A 103 -15.03 -17.81 8.02
N ASP A 104 -15.28 -17.91 9.32
CA ASP A 104 -15.47 -16.76 10.21
C ASP A 104 -14.10 -16.24 10.70
N GLN A 105 -13.47 -15.44 9.84
CA GLN A 105 -12.14 -14.93 10.05
C GLN A 105 -12.04 -13.43 9.74
N ASN A 106 -11.07 -12.82 10.37
CA ASN A 106 -10.66 -11.45 10.17
C ASN A 106 -9.34 -11.43 9.42
N MET A 107 -9.18 -10.52 8.47
CA MET A 107 -7.95 -10.39 7.69
C MET A 107 -7.67 -8.94 7.34
N GLY A 108 -6.40 -8.61 7.11
CA GLY A 108 -6.07 -7.26 6.70
C GLY A 108 -4.63 -6.84 6.94
N ILE A 109 -4.46 -5.58 7.27
CA ILE A 109 -3.19 -4.86 7.34
C ILE A 109 -2.86 -4.55 8.81
N LEU A 110 -1.60 -4.76 9.17
CA LEU A 110 -0.99 -4.19 10.38
C LEU A 110 -0.15 -2.96 10.01
N ALA A 111 -0.27 -1.89 10.79
CA ALA A 111 0.50 -0.66 10.62
C ALA A 111 1.02 -0.12 11.94
N ARG A 112 2.15 0.59 11.90
CA ARG A 112 2.86 1.15 13.07
C ARG A 112 3.11 0.10 14.15
N VAL A 113 3.42 -1.16 13.72
CA VAL A 113 3.61 -2.28 14.64
C VAL A 113 4.92 -2.15 15.40
N ARG A 114 4.85 -2.45 16.69
CA ARG A 114 5.97 -2.55 17.63
C ARG A 114 5.82 -3.81 18.50
N GLU A 115 6.89 -4.20 19.16
CA GLU A 115 6.91 -5.23 20.19
C GLU A 115 6.25 -6.56 19.79
N VAL A 116 6.66 -7.08 18.64
CA VAL A 116 6.09 -8.31 18.05
C VAL A 116 6.32 -9.53 18.95
N GLY A 117 5.25 -10.08 19.52
CA GLY A 117 5.32 -11.26 20.38
C GLY A 117 3.99 -11.60 21.03
N LEU A 118 3.93 -12.75 21.71
CA LEU A 118 2.74 -13.18 22.45
C LEU A 118 2.43 -12.19 23.59
N GLN A 119 1.25 -11.57 23.54
CA GLN A 119 0.77 -10.56 24.49
C GLN A 119 1.65 -9.29 24.58
N THR A 120 2.35 -8.93 23.48
CA THR A 120 3.17 -7.71 23.44
C THR A 120 3.01 -6.92 22.15
N LEU A 121 2.33 -7.44 21.13
CA LEU A 121 2.18 -6.73 19.86
C LEU A 121 1.32 -5.49 20.04
N ASP A 122 1.90 -4.33 19.70
CA ASP A 122 1.26 -3.04 19.65
C ASP A 122 1.17 -2.51 18.23
N GLY A 123 0.16 -1.73 17.90
CA GLY A 123 -0.01 -1.09 16.57
C GLY A 123 -1.46 -0.88 16.21
N TYR A 124 -1.70 -0.65 14.91
CA TYR A 124 -3.04 -0.58 14.36
C TYR A 124 -3.33 -1.78 13.46
N GLY A 125 -4.55 -2.31 13.56
CA GLY A 125 -5.12 -3.29 12.65
C GLY A 125 -6.17 -2.64 11.76
N ALA A 126 -6.03 -2.79 10.46
CA ALA A 126 -7.05 -2.46 9.46
C ALA A 126 -7.66 -3.77 8.99
N VAL A 127 -8.90 -4.02 9.36
CA VAL A 127 -9.50 -5.37 9.36
C VAL A 127 -10.77 -5.41 8.54
N TYR A 128 -10.92 -6.48 7.79
CA TYR A 128 -12.18 -6.86 7.17
C TYR A 128 -12.62 -8.25 7.67
N ASN A 129 -13.87 -8.37 8.11
CA ASN A 129 -14.53 -9.63 8.42
C ASN A 129 -15.75 -9.81 7.51
N PRO A 130 -15.77 -10.81 6.62
CA PRO A 130 -16.86 -11.00 5.68
C PRO A 130 -18.17 -11.47 6.34
N ARG A 131 -18.15 -11.87 7.62
CA ARG A 131 -19.30 -12.48 8.32
C ARG A 131 -19.84 -11.66 9.50
N ASP A 132 -19.15 -10.61 9.92
CA ASP A 132 -19.51 -9.84 11.14
C ASP A 132 -20.79 -9.00 10.96
N ALA A 133 -21.16 -8.62 9.73
CA ALA A 133 -22.37 -7.86 9.45
C ALA A 133 -22.95 -8.16 8.05
N ASP A 134 -24.27 -8.17 7.93
CA ASP A 134 -24.97 -8.28 6.66
C ASP A 134 -25.23 -6.88 6.06
N PRO A 135 -25.16 -6.73 4.72
CA PRO A 135 -24.95 -7.78 3.72
C PRO A 135 -23.48 -7.98 3.30
N GLY A 136 -22.57 -7.10 3.61
CA GLY A 136 -21.23 -7.05 3.00
C GLY A 136 -20.08 -7.27 3.97
N GLY A 137 -20.30 -7.83 5.16
CA GLY A 137 -19.28 -7.97 6.18
C GLY A 137 -19.02 -6.63 6.91
N LYS A 138 -17.92 -6.54 7.63
CA LYS A 138 -17.55 -5.36 8.42
C LYS A 138 -16.10 -4.98 8.22
N LEU A 139 -15.88 -3.70 8.01
CA LEU A 139 -14.57 -3.05 7.94
C LEU A 139 -14.34 -2.30 9.25
N TYR A 140 -13.17 -2.44 9.88
CA TYR A 140 -12.88 -1.69 11.09
C TYR A 140 -11.40 -1.44 11.33
N ILE A 141 -11.10 -0.35 12.04
CA ILE A 141 -9.78 0.00 12.53
C ILE A 141 -9.71 -0.39 14.00
N ALA A 142 -8.69 -1.16 14.38
CA ALA A 142 -8.41 -1.54 15.75
C ALA A 142 -7.13 -0.87 16.26
N ASN A 143 -7.20 -0.28 17.46
CA ASN A 143 -6.03 0.04 18.25
C ASN A 143 -5.64 -1.23 19.03
N ILE A 144 -4.43 -1.73 18.81
CA ILE A 144 -3.92 -2.97 19.39
C ILE A 144 -2.87 -2.61 20.45
N ASN A 145 -3.08 -3.07 21.68
CA ASN A 145 -2.13 -2.96 22.77
C ASN A 145 -2.01 -4.34 23.43
N ASP A 146 -0.80 -4.85 23.57
CA ASP A 146 -0.52 -6.17 24.14
C ASP A 146 -1.34 -7.30 23.47
N GLU A 147 -1.44 -7.28 22.11
CA GLU A 147 -2.31 -8.15 21.28
C GLU A 147 -3.83 -7.98 21.52
N ALA A 148 -4.26 -7.08 22.38
CA ALA A 148 -5.67 -6.81 22.60
C ALA A 148 -6.14 -5.66 21.70
N GLY A 149 -7.04 -5.94 20.74
CA GLY A 149 -7.60 -4.95 19.84
C GLY A 149 -8.86 -4.29 20.41
N VAL A 150 -8.95 -2.96 20.26
CA VAL A 150 -10.16 -2.19 20.52
C VAL A 150 -10.56 -1.46 19.25
N THR A 151 -11.78 -1.68 18.75
CA THR A 151 -12.29 -0.99 17.57
C THR A 151 -12.42 0.52 17.85
N ILE A 152 -11.81 1.33 17.00
CA ILE A 152 -11.81 2.79 17.08
C ILE A 152 -12.50 3.48 15.89
N GLY A 153 -12.79 2.74 14.81
CA GLY A 153 -13.54 3.19 13.65
C GLY A 153 -14.08 1.98 12.90
N GLU A 154 -15.30 2.07 12.33
CA GLU A 154 -15.91 0.95 11.63
C GLU A 154 -16.85 1.41 10.51
N ALA A 155 -17.06 0.55 9.50
CA ALA A 155 -18.02 0.72 8.42
C ALA A 155 -18.57 -0.63 7.98
N VAL A 156 -19.78 -0.62 7.45
CA VAL A 156 -20.46 -1.79 6.89
C VAL A 156 -20.78 -1.49 5.42
N PRO A 157 -20.29 -2.30 4.46
CA PRO A 157 -20.68 -2.17 3.07
C PRO A 157 -22.20 -2.30 2.87
N GLU A 158 -22.77 -1.52 1.96
CA GLU A 158 -24.21 -1.53 1.72
C GLU A 158 -24.71 -2.77 0.96
N GLU A 159 -23.78 -3.48 0.28
CA GLU A 159 -24.09 -4.64 -0.56
C GLU A 159 -23.17 -5.83 -0.22
N ALA A 160 -23.61 -7.02 -0.59
CA ALA A 160 -22.79 -8.22 -0.49
C ALA A 160 -21.61 -8.14 -1.45
N LEU A 161 -20.42 -8.46 -0.96
CA LEU A 161 -19.17 -8.36 -1.70
C LEU A 161 -18.68 -9.74 -2.17
N GLY A 162 -17.86 -9.74 -3.23
CA GLY A 162 -17.11 -10.91 -3.66
C GLY A 162 -16.03 -11.32 -2.63
N ASN A 163 -15.30 -12.36 -2.95
CA ASN A 163 -14.24 -12.91 -2.10
C ASN A 163 -12.81 -12.51 -2.53
N ASN A 164 -12.70 -11.51 -3.39
CA ASN A 164 -11.45 -10.89 -3.81
C ASN A 164 -11.65 -9.37 -3.74
N LEU A 165 -11.03 -8.73 -2.76
CA LEU A 165 -11.21 -7.32 -2.44
C LEU A 165 -9.85 -6.67 -2.26
N ARG A 166 -9.79 -5.36 -2.36
CA ARG A 166 -8.61 -4.58 -2.01
C ARG A 166 -8.85 -3.77 -0.74
N ILE A 167 -7.94 -3.87 0.20
CA ILE A 167 -7.90 -3.04 1.41
C ILE A 167 -6.83 -1.97 1.23
N VAL A 168 -7.16 -0.73 1.57
CA VAL A 168 -6.21 0.39 1.62
C VAL A 168 -6.30 1.04 2.98
N PHE A 169 -5.17 1.12 3.68
CA PHE A 169 -5.06 1.76 4.98
C PHE A 169 -4.09 2.93 4.92
N ARG A 170 -4.55 4.10 5.31
CA ARG A 170 -3.78 5.35 5.35
C ARG A 170 -3.69 5.88 6.76
N GLY A 171 -2.53 6.44 7.10
CA GLY A 171 -2.32 7.20 8.33
C GLY A 171 -1.56 8.47 8.05
N LYS A 172 -2.08 9.60 8.54
CA LYS A 172 -1.41 10.90 8.50
C LYS A 172 -1.47 11.53 9.89
N GLY A 173 -0.33 11.50 10.61
CA GLY A 173 -0.36 11.80 12.03
C GLY A 173 -1.37 10.90 12.75
N PRO A 174 -2.33 11.44 13.53
CA PRO A 174 -3.36 10.66 14.24
C PRO A 174 -4.59 10.31 13.38
N GLU A 175 -4.70 10.83 12.16
CA GLU A 175 -5.81 10.55 11.26
C GLU A 175 -5.59 9.21 10.57
N LEU A 176 -6.55 8.30 10.70
CA LEU A 176 -6.51 6.95 10.13
C LEU A 176 -7.72 6.77 9.22
N THR A 177 -7.51 6.28 8.01
CA THR A 177 -8.57 6.00 7.04
C THR A 177 -8.36 4.60 6.47
N LEU A 178 -9.40 3.79 6.53
CA LEU A 178 -9.44 2.43 6.01
C LEU A 178 -10.50 2.33 4.93
N GLU A 179 -10.12 1.94 3.74
CA GLU A 179 -10.99 1.83 2.58
C GLU A 179 -11.02 0.39 2.07
N LEU A 180 -12.19 -0.05 1.65
CA LEU A 180 -12.42 -1.34 1.03
C LEU A 180 -12.90 -1.13 -0.41
N TYR A 181 -12.32 -1.86 -1.35
CA TYR A 181 -12.64 -1.78 -2.78
C TYR A 181 -13.02 -3.14 -3.32
N SER A 182 -13.95 -3.16 -4.26
CA SER A 182 -14.16 -4.29 -5.15
C SER A 182 -13.05 -4.34 -6.20
N GLN A 183 -12.62 -5.52 -6.62
CA GLN A 183 -11.68 -5.65 -7.74
C GLN A 183 -12.28 -5.20 -9.09
N GLU A 184 -13.60 -5.04 -9.17
CA GLU A 184 -14.28 -4.53 -10.35
C GLU A 184 -14.24 -2.99 -10.45
N ASP A 185 -14.07 -2.30 -9.28
CA ASP A 185 -13.95 -0.84 -9.21
C ASP A 185 -12.94 -0.45 -8.10
N LEU A 186 -11.70 -0.19 -8.51
CA LEU A 186 -10.63 0.25 -7.61
C LEU A 186 -10.56 1.78 -7.44
N LEU A 187 -11.51 2.52 -8.02
CA LEU A 187 -11.57 3.98 -7.93
C LEU A 187 -12.52 4.43 -6.81
N ASN A 188 -13.63 3.69 -6.62
CA ASN A 188 -14.64 4.05 -5.64
C ASN A 188 -14.67 3.01 -4.52
N PRO A 189 -14.34 3.39 -3.27
CA PRO A 189 -14.43 2.46 -2.16
C PRO A 189 -15.88 2.07 -1.88
N VAL A 190 -16.12 0.79 -1.61
CA VAL A 190 -17.43 0.26 -1.22
C VAL A 190 -17.72 0.48 0.26
N ALA A 191 -16.72 0.75 1.07
CA ALA A 191 -16.83 1.17 2.46
C ALA A 191 -15.59 1.94 2.89
N VAL A 192 -15.79 2.92 3.80
CA VAL A 192 -14.72 3.74 4.39
C VAL A 192 -14.94 3.83 5.89
N ALA A 193 -13.94 3.42 6.67
CA ALA A 193 -13.88 3.62 8.11
C ALA A 193 -12.81 4.66 8.45
N GLU A 194 -13.13 5.57 9.37
CA GLU A 194 -12.23 6.63 9.81
C GLU A 194 -12.03 6.57 11.33
N ALA A 195 -10.85 6.94 11.79
CA ALA A 195 -10.54 7.08 13.19
C ALA A 195 -9.53 8.20 13.44
N PHE A 196 -9.50 8.69 14.67
CA PHE A 196 -8.49 9.62 15.17
C PHE A 196 -7.90 9.02 16.45
N ASP A 197 -6.60 8.64 16.39
CA ASP A 197 -5.92 8.00 17.52
C ASP A 197 -4.42 8.33 17.51
N GLU A 198 -3.86 8.68 18.68
CA GLU A 198 -2.47 9.10 18.88
C GLU A 198 -1.61 8.03 19.56
N SER A 199 -2.14 6.81 19.79
CA SER A 199 -1.48 5.79 20.61
C SER A 199 -0.19 5.25 20.00
N HIS A 200 -0.14 5.13 18.68
CA HIS A 200 1.02 4.61 17.95
C HIS A 200 1.53 5.62 16.93
N GLU A 201 2.72 6.18 17.15
CA GLU A 201 3.30 7.23 16.29
C GLU A 201 3.97 6.67 15.03
N SER A 202 4.62 5.50 15.13
CA SER A 202 5.37 4.89 14.04
C SER A 202 5.64 3.42 14.30
N GLY A 203 5.93 2.66 13.26
CA GLY A 203 6.32 1.26 13.34
C GLY A 203 6.38 0.60 11.97
N ILE A 204 6.61 -0.72 11.96
CA ILE A 204 6.63 -1.53 10.75
C ILE A 204 5.20 -1.86 10.29
N ALA A 205 5.09 -2.43 9.08
CA ALA A 205 3.82 -2.78 8.47
C ALA A 205 3.81 -4.23 7.96
N GLY A 206 2.61 -4.77 7.70
CA GLY A 206 2.45 -6.09 7.14
C GLY A 206 1.00 -6.53 7.01
N VAL A 207 0.81 -7.84 6.90
CA VAL A 207 -0.50 -8.48 6.74
C VAL A 207 -0.75 -9.49 7.85
N PHE A 208 -2.02 -9.72 8.17
CA PHE A 208 -2.38 -10.68 9.21
C PHE A 208 -3.79 -11.24 9.03
N SER A 209 -4.04 -12.37 9.70
CA SER A 209 -5.38 -12.92 9.86
C SER A 209 -5.56 -13.48 11.29
N PHE A 210 -6.79 -13.41 11.78
CA PHE A 210 -7.20 -14.06 13.03
C PHE A 210 -8.67 -14.49 12.93
N SER A 211 -9.07 -15.48 13.73
CA SER A 211 -10.46 -15.96 13.74
C SER A 211 -11.25 -15.36 14.90
N ASP A 212 -12.59 -15.50 14.85
CA ASP A 212 -13.47 -15.06 15.93
C ASP A 212 -13.70 -16.14 17.02
N GLY A 213 -13.02 -17.30 16.91
CA GLY A 213 -13.14 -18.34 17.91
C GLY A 213 -11.97 -19.31 17.91
N VAL A 214 -11.68 -19.89 19.08
CA VAL A 214 -10.54 -20.79 19.28
C VAL A 214 -10.59 -22.08 18.44
N THR A 215 -11.76 -22.48 17.95
CA THR A 215 -11.98 -23.65 17.11
C THR A 215 -12.16 -23.32 15.63
N VAL A 216 -12.20 -22.04 15.29
CA VAL A 216 -12.37 -21.57 13.92
C VAL A 216 -10.98 -21.40 13.29
N PRO A 217 -10.72 -21.98 12.11
CA PRO A 217 -9.42 -21.78 11.44
C PRO A 217 -9.30 -20.38 10.85
N ILE A 218 -8.09 -20.04 10.42
CA ILE A 218 -7.83 -18.96 9.48
C ILE A 218 -7.27 -19.52 8.18
N ASP A 219 -7.66 -18.93 7.06
CA ASP A 219 -7.18 -19.24 5.71
C ASP A 219 -7.35 -17.99 4.83
N ALA A 220 -6.42 -17.07 4.96
CA ALA A 220 -6.41 -15.81 4.22
C ALA A 220 -5.28 -15.80 3.20
N THR A 221 -5.55 -15.33 2.00
CA THR A 221 -4.56 -15.13 0.92
C THR A 221 -4.44 -13.65 0.60
N PHE A 222 -3.20 -13.20 0.42
CA PHE A 222 -2.82 -11.82 0.16
C PHE A 222 -2.08 -11.72 -1.17
N ASP A 223 -2.25 -10.59 -1.85
CA ASP A 223 -1.59 -10.31 -3.12
C ASP A 223 -1.38 -8.81 -3.30
N ASN A 224 -0.49 -8.41 -4.22
CA ASN A 224 -0.28 -7.02 -4.62
C ASN A 224 -0.07 -6.06 -3.42
N TYR A 225 0.78 -6.47 -2.47
CA TYR A 225 1.11 -5.65 -1.30
C TYR A 225 1.93 -4.42 -1.68
N VAL A 226 1.55 -3.28 -1.12
CA VAL A 226 2.29 -2.01 -1.22
C VAL A 226 2.31 -1.34 0.13
N ALA A 227 3.47 -0.89 0.60
CA ALA A 227 3.59 0.02 1.74
C ALA A 227 4.57 1.15 1.42
N ALA A 228 4.17 2.38 1.70
CA ALA A 228 4.93 3.60 1.45
C ALA A 228 4.58 4.69 2.47
N GLU A 229 5.39 5.74 2.60
CA GLU A 229 5.05 6.92 3.40
C GLU A 229 3.88 7.71 2.82
N LYS A 230 3.73 7.68 1.50
CA LYS A 230 2.65 8.31 0.76
C LYS A 230 2.13 7.33 -0.27
N GLU A 231 0.89 7.51 -0.70
CA GLU A 231 0.31 6.73 -1.78
C GLU A 231 1.20 6.80 -3.02
N PRO A 232 1.71 5.64 -3.52
CA PRO A 232 2.44 5.62 -4.77
C PRO A 232 1.53 6.08 -5.90
N TYR A 233 1.98 7.02 -6.68
CA TYR A 233 1.23 7.46 -7.85
C TYR A 233 1.17 6.32 -8.87
N ARG A 234 0.00 5.74 -9.04
CA ARG A 234 -0.23 4.77 -10.10
C ARG A 234 -0.62 5.54 -11.35
N PHE A 235 0.28 5.57 -12.32
CA PHE A 235 -0.07 5.96 -13.66
C PHE A 235 -0.68 4.73 -14.34
N GLU A 236 -1.93 4.82 -14.73
CA GLU A 236 -2.57 3.78 -15.51
C GLU A 236 -3.12 4.38 -16.81
N MET A 237 -2.60 3.91 -17.94
CA MET A 237 -3.08 4.31 -19.25
C MET A 237 -4.40 3.60 -19.53
N ILE A 238 -5.46 4.36 -19.73
CA ILE A 238 -6.80 3.85 -20.10
C ILE A 238 -6.82 3.44 -21.55
N GLY A 239 -6.20 4.24 -22.42
CA GLY A 239 -6.14 3.97 -23.83
C GLY A 239 -5.39 5.03 -24.64
N ALA A 240 -5.21 4.76 -25.92
CA ALA A 240 -4.72 5.73 -26.88
C ALA A 240 -5.53 5.64 -28.17
N THR A 241 -5.93 6.79 -28.72
CA THR A 241 -6.62 6.93 -30.00
C THR A 241 -5.76 7.72 -30.96
N ILE A 242 -5.75 7.31 -32.24
CA ILE A 242 -5.00 7.99 -33.29
C ILE A 242 -5.99 8.53 -34.30
N GLU A 243 -5.97 9.84 -34.51
CA GLU A 243 -6.78 10.52 -35.55
C GLU A 243 -5.87 11.41 -36.40
N GLY A 244 -5.65 11.01 -37.65
CA GLY A 244 -4.73 11.71 -38.56
C GLY A 244 -3.28 11.61 -38.11
N ASP A 245 -2.67 12.75 -37.83
CA ASP A 245 -1.29 12.88 -37.37
C ASP A 245 -1.21 13.21 -35.87
N GLU A 246 -2.30 12.97 -35.14
CA GLU A 246 -2.39 13.17 -33.68
C GLU A 246 -2.69 11.87 -32.95
N MET A 247 -2.09 11.68 -31.77
CA MET A 247 -2.40 10.61 -30.84
C MET A 247 -2.84 11.21 -29.50
N THR A 248 -4.06 10.86 -29.08
CA THR A 248 -4.58 11.22 -27.76
C THR A 248 -4.40 10.03 -26.82
N ILE A 249 -3.70 10.27 -25.71
CA ILE A 249 -3.48 9.31 -24.62
C ILE A 249 -4.41 9.70 -23.48
N GLU A 250 -5.21 8.76 -23.00
CA GLU A 250 -6.08 8.92 -21.85
C GLU A 250 -5.55 8.08 -20.67
N PHE A 251 -5.47 8.70 -19.49
CA PHE A 251 -4.93 8.06 -18.29
C PHE A 251 -5.70 8.47 -17.03
N TYR A 252 -5.64 7.61 -16.01
CA TYR A 252 -6.17 7.96 -14.69
C TYR A 252 -5.29 9.01 -14.04
N SER A 253 -5.93 10.07 -13.52
CA SER A 253 -5.27 11.20 -12.90
C SER A 253 -5.98 11.58 -11.60
N LYS A 254 -5.24 12.23 -10.69
CA LYS A 254 -5.82 12.80 -9.47
C LYS A 254 -5.90 14.31 -9.59
N PRO A 255 -7.02 14.94 -9.20
CA PRO A 255 -7.13 16.39 -9.12
C PRO A 255 -6.07 16.99 -8.19
N GLY A 256 -5.47 18.10 -8.61
CA GLY A 256 -4.43 18.77 -7.83
C GLY A 256 -3.01 18.21 -8.00
N LEU A 257 -2.82 17.17 -8.82
CA LEU A 257 -1.50 16.74 -9.25
C LEU A 257 -1.15 17.32 -10.61
N ILE A 258 0.13 17.57 -10.82
CA ILE A 258 0.71 17.92 -12.10
C ILE A 258 1.45 16.69 -12.64
N TYR A 259 1.28 16.40 -13.91
CA TYR A 259 1.94 15.28 -14.58
C TYR A 259 2.90 15.81 -15.63
N SER A 260 4.03 15.10 -15.80
CA SER A 260 4.95 15.30 -16.93
C SER A 260 4.89 14.10 -17.86
N ILE A 261 5.08 14.35 -19.15
CA ILE A 261 5.19 13.34 -20.19
C ILE A 261 6.52 13.48 -20.90
N GLU A 262 7.24 12.40 -21.01
CA GLU A 262 8.45 12.28 -21.78
C GLU A 262 8.27 11.24 -22.89
N SER A 263 8.96 11.42 -24.02
CA SER A 263 8.98 10.44 -25.11
C SER A 263 10.39 9.98 -25.45
N SER A 264 10.46 8.78 -26.01
CA SER A 264 11.71 8.18 -26.52
C SER A 264 11.44 7.39 -27.79
N ASN A 265 12.43 7.35 -28.68
CA ASN A 265 12.41 6.48 -29.87
C ASN A 265 13.21 5.17 -29.65
N ASP A 266 14.01 5.09 -28.58
CA ASP A 266 14.98 4.01 -28.33
C ASP A 266 14.97 3.47 -26.89
N LEU A 267 14.10 4.00 -26.00
CA LEU A 267 14.03 3.70 -24.57
C LEU A 267 15.28 4.10 -23.76
N VAL A 268 16.23 4.81 -24.39
CA VAL A 268 17.50 5.24 -23.75
C VAL A 268 17.51 6.74 -23.55
N LEU A 269 17.21 7.49 -24.58
CA LEU A 269 17.13 8.96 -24.53
C LEU A 269 15.67 9.38 -24.45
N TRP A 270 15.35 10.13 -23.40
CA TRP A 270 14.02 10.62 -23.11
C TRP A 270 13.99 12.15 -23.26
N GLU A 271 13.02 12.64 -23.99
CA GLU A 271 12.78 14.06 -24.20
C GLU A 271 11.44 14.43 -23.54
N GLU A 272 11.48 15.46 -22.71
CA GLU A 272 10.28 16.02 -22.08
C GLU A 272 9.38 16.66 -23.16
N ILE A 273 8.11 16.32 -23.13
CA ILE A 273 7.09 16.89 -24.03
C ILE A 273 6.30 17.97 -23.29
N ASP A 274 5.87 17.69 -22.06
CA ASP A 274 5.09 18.59 -21.22
C ASP A 274 5.30 18.20 -19.76
N ASP A 275 5.47 19.20 -18.88
CA ASP A 275 5.64 19.05 -17.44
C ASP A 275 4.54 19.74 -16.62
N SER A 276 3.44 20.15 -17.27
CA SER A 276 2.41 21.01 -16.70
C SER A 276 0.97 20.46 -16.88
N ILE A 277 0.82 19.16 -17.12
CA ILE A 277 -0.49 18.56 -17.33
C ILE A 277 -1.21 18.45 -15.99
N GLU A 278 -2.23 19.29 -15.79
CA GLU A 278 -3.04 19.24 -14.57
C GLU A 278 -3.97 18.01 -14.57
N GLY A 279 -4.01 17.30 -13.44
CA GLY A 279 -5.01 16.25 -13.21
C GLY A 279 -6.41 16.82 -13.23
N ALA A 280 -7.29 16.24 -14.05
CA ALA A 280 -8.67 16.70 -14.19
C ALA A 280 -9.46 16.56 -12.88
N LEU A 281 -10.54 17.33 -12.72
CA LEU A 281 -11.47 17.21 -11.58
C LEU A 281 -12.22 15.87 -11.57
N GLY A 282 -12.26 15.17 -12.72
CA GLY A 282 -12.61 13.76 -12.80
C GLY A 282 -11.37 12.90 -12.58
N ASP A 283 -11.55 11.59 -12.67
CA ASP A 283 -10.48 10.61 -12.50
C ASP A 283 -9.64 10.38 -13.78
N ARG A 284 -9.88 11.16 -14.86
CA ARG A 284 -9.27 10.96 -16.18
C ARG A 284 -8.76 12.25 -16.79
N THR A 285 -7.55 12.20 -17.30
CA THR A 285 -6.92 13.28 -18.07
C THR A 285 -6.55 12.75 -19.46
N SER A 286 -6.71 13.60 -20.46
CA SER A 286 -6.28 13.32 -21.83
C SER A 286 -5.16 14.26 -22.23
N PHE A 287 -4.19 13.72 -22.96
CA PHE A 287 -3.07 14.47 -23.52
C PHE A 287 -2.88 14.10 -24.98
N THR A 288 -2.72 15.09 -25.85
CA THR A 288 -2.57 14.89 -27.30
C THR A 288 -1.16 15.23 -27.75
N VAL A 289 -0.54 14.33 -28.50
CA VAL A 289 0.81 14.49 -29.07
C VAL A 289 0.79 14.28 -30.58
N ASP A 290 1.76 14.90 -31.27
CA ASP A 290 2.00 14.61 -32.67
C ASP A 290 2.40 13.14 -32.88
N TYR A 291 1.76 12.48 -33.83
CA TYR A 291 1.99 11.09 -34.19
C TYR A 291 2.43 10.97 -35.63
N GLU A 292 3.60 10.36 -35.88
CA GLU A 292 4.09 10.02 -37.17
C GLU A 292 3.92 8.53 -37.47
N LYS A 293 3.13 8.20 -38.50
CA LYS A 293 2.83 6.81 -38.87
C LYS A 293 4.08 6.05 -39.31
N GLY A 294 4.35 4.94 -38.62
CA GLY A 294 5.49 4.05 -38.90
C GLY A 294 6.74 4.36 -38.10
N VAL A 295 6.70 5.36 -37.22
CA VAL A 295 7.76 5.64 -36.23
C VAL A 295 7.33 5.03 -34.90
N SER A 296 8.21 4.21 -34.30
CA SER A 296 8.02 3.71 -32.93
C SER A 296 8.33 4.84 -31.96
N LYS A 297 7.39 5.14 -31.08
CA LYS A 297 7.54 6.14 -30.02
C LYS A 297 7.07 5.55 -28.71
N PHE A 298 7.88 5.70 -27.66
CA PHE A 298 7.59 5.26 -26.31
C PHE A 298 7.29 6.48 -25.45
N PHE A 299 6.39 6.33 -24.48
CA PHE A 299 6.02 7.40 -23.56
C PHE A 299 6.19 6.92 -22.13
N ARG A 300 6.63 7.82 -21.27
CA ARG A 300 6.56 7.62 -19.82
C ARG A 300 5.97 8.86 -19.17
N PHE A 301 5.32 8.63 -18.05
CA PHE A 301 4.63 9.66 -17.30
C PHE A 301 5.16 9.68 -15.88
N ASN A 302 5.25 10.86 -15.30
CA ASN A 302 5.61 11.04 -13.92
C ASN A 302 4.58 11.99 -13.30
N ALA A 303 4.15 11.72 -12.06
CA ALA A 303 3.44 12.69 -11.27
C ALA A 303 4.46 13.61 -10.59
N LEU A 304 4.26 14.91 -10.71
CA LEU A 304 5.07 15.92 -10.04
C LEU A 304 4.37 16.29 -8.74
N GLU A 305 5.08 16.22 -7.61
CA GLU A 305 4.55 16.71 -6.35
C GLU A 305 4.55 18.25 -6.36
N GLU A 306 3.44 18.90 -5.97
CA GLU A 306 3.50 20.29 -5.54
C GLU A 306 4.38 20.39 -4.28
N ASN A 307 5.44 21.18 -4.36
CA ASN A 307 6.34 21.50 -3.25
C ASN A 307 5.67 22.39 -2.20
#